data_989ed68eaef2ecd65fb1ddcae5ac8a70
#
_entry.id   989ed68eaef2ecd65fb1ddcae5ac8a70
#
_cell.length_a   1.000
_cell.length_b   1.000
_cell.length_c   1.000
_cell.angle_alpha   90.00
_cell.angle_beta   90.00
_cell.angle_gamma   90.00
#
_symmetry.space_group_name_H-M   'P 1'
#
loop_
_entity.id
_entity.type
_entity.pdbx_description
1 polymer ?
#
loop_
_entity_poly.entity_id
_entity_poly.type
_entity_poly.pdbx_seq_one_letter_code
_entity_poly.pdbx_strand_id
1 'polypeptide(L)'
;MLLHSCGHPNLYYLVVSPGSTFASVHDCYWTHASDVDVMNKVCRNQFVNLHSQPILENLSKHFEKTYVTYDAIPTDSDLARAKVLFKNIPEKGELNLDVVKDSVYFFS
;
A
#
# COMPACT_ATOMS: atom_id res chain seq x y z
N MET A 1 -3.37 7.43 7.01
CA MET A 1 -2.72 6.17 7.42
C MET A 1 -2.32 5.28 6.25
N LEU A 2 -3.12 5.15 5.20
CA LEU A 2 -2.76 4.41 3.98
C LEU A 2 -1.41 4.83 3.36
N LEU A 3 -1.07 6.09 3.45
CA LEU A 3 0.16 6.63 2.85
C LEU A 3 1.39 6.52 3.74
N HIS A 4 1.21 6.48 5.06
CA HIS A 4 2.32 6.38 6.01
C HIS A 4 2.69 4.92 6.32
N SER A 5 1.69 4.04 6.38
CA SER A 5 1.92 2.61 6.62
C SER A 5 2.40 1.84 5.39
N CYS A 6 2.19 2.39 4.20
CA CYS A 6 2.62 1.75 2.95
C CYS A 6 4.03 2.15 2.48
N GLY A 7 4.80 2.84 3.33
CA GLY A 7 6.19 3.15 3.02
C GLY A 7 6.41 3.99 1.76
N HIS A 8 5.38 4.71 1.29
CA HIS A 8 5.51 5.64 0.19
C HIS A 8 5.80 7.06 0.71
N PRO A 9 7.08 7.44 0.89
CA PRO A 9 7.45 8.82 1.17
C PRO A 9 7.06 9.76 0.01
N ASN A 10 6.62 9.19 -1.10
CA ASN A 10 6.43 9.90 -2.35
C ASN A 10 5.16 10.74 -2.44
N LEU A 11 4.12 10.47 -1.64
CA LEU A 11 2.91 11.30 -1.76
C LEU A 11 3.15 12.72 -1.28
N TYR A 12 3.82 12.86 -0.15
CA TYR A 12 4.22 14.17 0.36
C TYR A 12 5.06 14.93 -0.68
N TYR A 13 6.06 14.28 -1.24
CA TYR A 13 6.92 14.87 -2.27
C TYR A 13 6.17 15.17 -3.56
N LEU A 14 5.25 14.33 -3.97
CA LEU A 14 4.50 14.51 -5.20
C LEU A 14 3.43 15.62 -5.10
N VAL A 15 2.89 15.86 -3.91
CA VAL A 15 1.95 16.96 -3.68
C VAL A 15 2.67 18.26 -3.36
N VAL A 16 3.78 18.21 -2.61
CA VAL A 16 4.55 19.38 -2.21
C VAL A 16 5.53 19.84 -3.30
N SER A 17 6.02 18.93 -4.15
CA SER A 17 6.96 19.26 -5.23
C SER A 17 6.41 20.25 -6.27
N PRO A 18 5.11 20.28 -6.61
CA PRO A 18 4.53 21.33 -7.42
C PRO A 18 4.33 22.67 -6.71
N GLY A 19 4.76 22.78 -5.44
CA GLY A 19 4.57 23.99 -4.63
C GLY A 19 3.21 24.08 -3.93
N SER A 20 2.44 22.99 -3.92
CA SER A 20 1.15 22.92 -3.23
C SER A 20 1.32 22.79 -1.73
N THR A 21 0.49 23.49 -0.96
CA THR A 21 0.42 23.31 0.49
C THR A 21 -0.34 22.04 0.82
N PHE A 22 0.22 21.22 1.69
CA PHE A 22 -0.33 19.93 2.06
C PHE A 22 -0.26 19.70 3.56
N ALA A 23 -1.35 19.24 4.14
CA ALA A 23 -1.40 18.74 5.52
C ALA A 23 -2.18 17.42 5.56
N SER A 24 -1.79 16.53 6.47
CA SER A 24 -2.48 15.27 6.67
C SER A 24 -2.66 15.00 8.16
N VAL A 25 -3.86 14.54 8.51
CA VAL A 25 -4.19 14.05 9.85
C VAL A 25 -4.91 12.71 9.66
N HIS A 26 -4.25 11.62 10.02
CA HIS A 26 -4.71 10.26 9.74
C HIS A 26 -4.97 10.02 8.24
N ASP A 27 -6.23 9.77 7.87
CA ASP A 27 -6.71 9.54 6.52
C ASP A 27 -7.30 10.80 5.85
N CYS A 28 -7.29 11.94 6.56
CA CYS A 28 -7.72 13.22 6.03
C CYS A 28 -6.54 14.00 5.41
N TYR A 29 -6.74 14.50 4.20
CA TYR A 29 -5.77 15.29 3.46
C TYR A 29 -6.33 16.68 3.17
N TRP A 30 -5.53 17.70 3.44
CA TRP A 30 -5.90 19.08 3.33
C TRP A 30 -4.93 19.80 2.39
N THR A 31 -5.51 20.63 1.53
CA THR A 31 -4.76 21.50 0.63
C THR A 31 -5.55 22.77 0.35
N HIS A 32 -4.97 23.73 -0.35
CA HIS A 32 -5.72 24.88 -0.83
C HIS A 32 -6.74 24.47 -1.89
N ALA A 33 -7.86 25.21 -1.96
CA ALA A 33 -8.95 24.91 -2.90
C ALA A 33 -8.49 24.86 -4.36
N SER A 34 -7.49 25.67 -4.74
CA SER A 34 -6.90 25.66 -6.08
C SER A 34 -6.16 24.38 -6.43
N ASP A 35 -5.72 23.63 -5.41
CA ASP A 35 -4.84 22.47 -5.58
C ASP A 35 -5.58 21.14 -5.36
N VAL A 36 -6.88 21.18 -5.07
CA VAL A 36 -7.71 19.98 -4.80
C VAL A 36 -7.67 19.01 -5.98
N ASP A 37 -7.77 19.49 -7.20
CA ASP A 37 -7.75 18.64 -8.39
C ASP A 37 -6.41 17.94 -8.58
N VAL A 38 -5.32 18.66 -8.31
CA VAL A 38 -3.96 18.10 -8.36
C VAL A 38 -3.80 17.03 -7.29
N MET A 39 -4.23 17.30 -6.07
CA MET A 39 -4.19 16.36 -4.96
C MET A 39 -4.99 15.09 -5.25
N ASN A 40 -6.22 15.24 -5.74
CA ASN A 40 -7.08 14.12 -6.12
C ASN A 40 -6.43 13.23 -7.19
N LYS A 41 -5.84 13.84 -8.20
CA LYS A 41 -5.12 13.12 -9.27
C LYS A 41 -3.93 12.35 -8.73
N VAL A 42 -3.14 12.99 -7.87
CA VAL A 42 -1.97 12.36 -7.25
C VAL A 42 -2.40 11.20 -6.35
N CYS A 43 -3.42 11.39 -5.50
CA CYS A 43 -3.93 10.34 -4.62
C CYS A 43 -4.42 9.11 -5.40
N ARG A 44 -5.19 9.31 -6.47
CA ARG A 44 -5.66 8.21 -7.32
C ARG A 44 -4.51 7.45 -7.98
N ASN A 45 -3.54 8.16 -8.54
CA ASN A 45 -2.38 7.54 -9.15
C ASN A 45 -1.57 6.72 -8.14
N GLN A 46 -1.37 7.24 -6.93
CA GLN A 46 -0.63 6.53 -5.89
C GLN A 46 -1.41 5.32 -5.37
N PHE A 47 -2.73 5.42 -5.26
CA PHE A 47 -3.57 4.29 -4.90
C PHE A 47 -3.45 3.14 -5.92
N VAL A 48 -3.60 3.45 -7.20
CA VAL A 48 -3.44 2.46 -8.28
C VAL A 48 -2.05 1.86 -8.28
N ASN A 49 -1.01 2.69 -8.16
CA ASN A 49 0.37 2.24 -8.12
C ASN A 49 0.64 1.30 -6.93
N LEU A 50 0.15 1.65 -5.75
CA LEU A 50 0.30 0.83 -4.55
C LEU A 50 -0.37 -0.53 -4.71
N HIS A 51 -1.64 -0.54 -5.09
CA HIS A 51 -2.42 -1.78 -5.20
C HIS A 51 -2.07 -2.64 -6.42
N SER A 52 -1.33 -2.09 -7.38
CA SER A 52 -0.75 -2.86 -8.49
C SER A 52 0.47 -3.68 -8.07
N GLN A 53 1.07 -3.35 -6.93
CA GLN A 53 2.24 -4.09 -6.42
C GLN A 53 1.82 -5.43 -5.79
N PRO A 54 2.69 -6.43 -5.83
CA PRO A 54 2.46 -7.71 -5.17
C PRO A 54 2.70 -7.62 -3.65
N ILE A 55 1.82 -6.89 -2.94
CA ILE A 55 2.00 -6.53 -1.51
C ILE A 55 1.98 -7.79 -0.64
N LEU A 56 0.99 -8.66 -0.85
CA LEU A 56 0.83 -9.89 -0.04
C LEU A 56 1.96 -10.88 -0.31
N GLU A 57 2.40 -10.99 -1.55
CA GLU A 57 3.53 -11.82 -1.93
C GLU A 57 4.84 -11.33 -1.30
N ASN A 58 5.05 -10.02 -1.29
CA ASN A 58 6.22 -9.41 -0.65
C ASN A 58 6.18 -9.60 0.87
N LEU A 59 5.01 -9.46 1.48
CA LEU A 59 4.81 -9.70 2.91
C LEU A 59 5.07 -11.17 3.26
N SER A 60 4.56 -12.10 2.48
CA SER A 60 4.79 -13.53 2.63
C SER A 60 6.29 -13.87 2.58
N LYS A 61 7.00 -13.36 1.57
CA LYS A 61 8.45 -13.54 1.45
C LYS A 61 9.21 -12.94 2.63
N HIS A 62 8.76 -11.79 3.12
CA HIS A 62 9.36 -11.16 4.29
C HIS A 62 9.18 -12.03 5.54
N PHE A 63 7.99 -12.56 5.78
CA PHE A 63 7.73 -13.45 6.89
C PHE A 63 8.51 -14.76 6.78
N GLU A 64 8.55 -15.36 5.60
CA GLU A 64 9.33 -16.56 5.34
C GLU A 64 10.82 -16.31 5.67
N LYS A 65 11.39 -15.21 5.18
CA LYS A 65 12.77 -14.84 5.44
C LYS A 65 13.06 -14.55 6.91
N THR A 66 12.13 -13.88 7.60
CA THR A 66 12.38 -13.40 8.97
C THR A 66 12.15 -14.48 10.01
N TYR A 67 11.13 -15.31 9.84
CA TYR A 67 10.69 -16.25 10.88
C TYR A 67 11.02 -17.71 10.58
N VAL A 68 11.22 -18.06 9.33
CA VAL A 68 11.51 -19.45 8.92
C VAL A 68 13.00 -19.74 8.87
N THR A 69 13.84 -18.72 8.66
CA THR A 69 15.30 -18.84 8.65
C THR A 69 15.93 -18.71 10.04
N TYR A 70 15.19 -18.28 11.07
CA TYR A 70 15.69 -18.23 12.43
C TYR A 70 15.57 -19.61 13.06
N ASP A 71 16.69 -20.14 13.58
CA ASP A 71 16.81 -21.43 14.30
C ASP A 71 15.98 -21.54 15.58
N ALA A 72 15.06 -20.60 15.82
CA ALA A 72 14.26 -20.49 17.02
C ALA A 72 12.91 -21.21 16.97
N ILE A 73 12.56 -21.91 15.87
CA ILE A 73 11.32 -22.69 15.82
C ILE A 73 11.61 -24.10 16.32
N PRO A 74 11.02 -24.49 17.45
CA PRO A 74 11.47 -25.63 18.23
C PRO A 74 11.19 -27.02 17.62
N THR A 75 10.42 -27.11 16.53
CA THR A 75 10.13 -28.42 15.89
C THR A 75 10.00 -28.31 14.37
N ASP A 76 10.47 -29.34 13.64
CA ASP A 76 10.34 -29.44 12.19
C ASP A 76 8.90 -29.37 11.70
N SER A 77 7.95 -29.84 12.50
CA SER A 77 6.50 -29.81 12.20
C SER A 77 5.95 -28.38 12.21
N ASP A 78 6.37 -27.53 13.16
CA ASP A 78 5.92 -26.16 13.27
C ASP A 78 6.52 -25.29 12.15
N LEU A 79 7.75 -25.56 11.74
CA LEU A 79 8.37 -24.95 10.60
C LEU A 79 7.63 -25.25 9.30
N ALA A 80 7.24 -26.50 9.11
CA ALA A 80 6.46 -26.93 7.93
C ALA A 80 5.09 -26.26 7.90
N ARG A 81 4.38 -26.18 9.04
CA ARG A 81 3.09 -25.47 9.15
C ARG A 81 3.23 -23.98 8.86
N ALA A 82 4.24 -23.31 9.41
CA ALA A 82 4.49 -21.90 9.16
C ALA A 82 4.74 -21.63 7.65
N LYS A 83 5.55 -22.46 6.99
CA LYS A 83 5.78 -22.36 5.54
C LYS A 83 4.51 -22.48 4.72
N VAL A 84 3.63 -23.41 5.08
CA VAL A 84 2.35 -23.60 4.38
C VAL A 84 1.44 -22.38 4.60
N LEU A 85 1.37 -21.87 5.84
CA LEU A 85 0.55 -20.69 6.16
C LEU A 85 1.03 -19.45 5.42
N PHE A 86 2.33 -19.20 5.36
CA PHE A 86 2.87 -18.03 4.67
C PHE A 86 2.74 -18.11 3.15
N LYS A 87 2.66 -19.30 2.58
CA LYS A 87 2.45 -19.50 1.13
C LYS A 87 0.99 -19.45 0.71
N ASN A 88 0.06 -19.56 1.66
CA ASN A 88 -1.38 -19.53 1.37
C ASN A 88 -1.88 -18.09 1.16
N ILE A 89 -1.48 -17.50 0.04
CA ILE A 89 -1.87 -16.14 -0.36
C ILE A 89 -3.12 -16.24 -1.23
N PRO A 90 -4.19 -15.44 -0.97
CA PRO A 90 -5.35 -15.41 -1.83
C PRO A 90 -4.99 -14.89 -3.23
N GLU A 91 -5.66 -15.43 -4.23
CA GLU A 91 -5.50 -14.96 -5.61
C GLU A 91 -6.01 -13.52 -5.76
N LYS A 92 -5.35 -12.76 -6.63
CA LYS A 92 -5.81 -11.42 -6.98
C LYS A 92 -7.13 -11.50 -7.76
N GLY A 93 -8.05 -10.60 -7.42
CA GLY A 93 -9.26 -10.39 -8.21
C GLY A 93 -8.98 -9.78 -9.58
N GLU A 94 -9.97 -9.84 -10.46
CA GLU A 94 -9.89 -9.34 -11.84
C GLU A 94 -10.25 -7.84 -11.97
N LEU A 95 -10.39 -7.11 -10.86
CA LEU A 95 -10.75 -5.70 -10.87
C LEU A 95 -9.69 -4.87 -11.56
N ASN A 96 -10.09 -4.14 -12.59
CA ASN A 96 -9.21 -3.16 -13.23
C ASN A 96 -9.07 -1.91 -12.33
N LEU A 97 -7.90 -1.73 -11.75
CA LEU A 97 -7.61 -0.61 -10.84
C LEU A 97 -7.58 0.75 -11.56
N ASP A 98 -7.34 0.79 -12.87
CA ASP A 98 -7.29 2.06 -13.61
C ASP A 98 -8.64 2.79 -13.63
N VAL A 99 -9.75 2.07 -13.46
CA VAL A 99 -11.11 2.65 -13.34
C VAL A 99 -11.22 3.64 -12.16
N VAL A 100 -10.38 3.48 -11.14
CA VAL A 100 -10.32 4.42 -10.01
C VAL A 100 -9.94 5.84 -10.45
N LYS A 101 -9.15 5.98 -11.51
CA LYS A 101 -8.72 7.29 -12.04
C LYS A 101 -9.88 8.12 -12.57
N ASP A 102 -10.91 7.45 -13.09
CA ASP A 102 -12.10 8.06 -13.69
C ASP A 102 -13.29 8.12 -12.71
N SER A 103 -13.14 7.58 -11.51
CA SER A 103 -14.20 7.58 -10.49
C SER A 103 -14.49 8.99 -9.98
N VAL A 104 -15.77 9.32 -9.85
CA VAL A 104 -16.23 10.60 -9.27
C VAL A 104 -15.94 10.63 -7.77
N TYR A 105 -16.10 9.50 -7.08
CA TYR A 105 -15.79 9.35 -5.66
C TYR A 105 -14.57 8.47 -5.48
N PHE A 106 -13.60 8.98 -4.73
CA PHE A 106 -12.39 8.23 -4.41
C PHE A 106 -12.14 8.17 -2.91
N PHE A 107 -12.33 9.29 -2.22
CA PHE A 107 -12.40 9.39 -0.77
C PHE A 107 -13.70 10.12 -0.39
N SER A 108 -14.42 9.56 0.52
CA SER A 108 -15.59 10.19 1.13
C SER A 108 -15.21 10.77 2.50
#